data_2cc63a48c4a7f6fea32a96dd98dbce9b
#
_entry.id   2cc63a48c4a7f6fea32a96dd98dbce9b
#
_cell.length_a   1.000
_cell.length_b   1.000
_cell.length_c   1.000
_cell.angle_alpha   90.00
_cell.angle_beta   90.00
_cell.angle_gamma   90.00
#
_symmetry.space_group_name_H-M   'P 1'
#
loop_
_entity.id
_entity.type
_entity.pdbx_description
1 polymer ?
#
loop_
_entity_poly.entity_id
_entity_poly.type
_entity_poly.pdbx_seq_one_letter_code
_entity_poly.pdbx_strand_id
1 'polypeptide(L)'
;VYAGVHEKINSSSPTMKRIFLDAIETGRKYNLEYKNKGISAPCGLKLKFEMYNKTVFNLLKRVLGIERGRFFPVAGAPLSDTVNEFLQSVNIPIVYGYGLSETTATVCFYPEIGFQFGSIGDVMPDVQVRIDPENSEILVKGKTVMSGYYNKPAENEKAFTEDGYFRTGD
;
A
#
# COMPACT_ATOMS: atom_id res chain seq x y z
N VAL A 1 -13.29 6.44 -3.83
CA VAL A 1 -12.37 7.09 -4.79
C VAL A 1 -12.39 6.36 -6.13
N TYR A 2 -11.93 5.09 -6.20
CA TYR A 2 -11.83 4.32 -7.46
C TYR A 2 -13.13 4.34 -8.28
N ALA A 3 -14.23 3.85 -7.73
CA ALA A 3 -15.53 3.80 -8.41
C ALA A 3 -16.01 5.19 -8.88
N GLY A 4 -15.93 6.22 -8.01
CA GLY A 4 -16.37 7.57 -8.36
C GLY A 4 -15.52 8.23 -9.46
N VAL A 5 -14.22 7.94 -9.52
CA VAL A 5 -13.34 8.41 -10.61
C VAL A 5 -13.71 7.73 -11.93
N HIS A 6 -13.92 6.41 -11.93
CA HIS A 6 -14.34 5.67 -13.12
C HIS A 6 -15.71 6.10 -13.63
N GLU A 7 -16.68 6.33 -12.74
CA GLU A 7 -17.99 6.86 -13.11
C GLU A 7 -17.87 8.23 -13.80
N LYS A 8 -17.05 9.12 -13.22
CA LYS A 8 -16.83 10.45 -13.81
C LYS A 8 -16.09 10.40 -15.15
N ILE A 9 -15.14 9.48 -15.31
CA ILE A 9 -14.48 9.22 -16.60
C ILE A 9 -15.50 8.71 -17.62
N ASN A 10 -16.37 7.79 -17.24
CA ASN A 10 -17.37 7.22 -18.14
C ASN A 10 -18.46 8.21 -18.56
N SER A 11 -18.81 9.17 -17.70
CA SER A 11 -19.77 10.24 -17.99
C SER A 11 -19.15 11.45 -18.74
N SER A 12 -17.84 11.47 -18.93
CA SER A 12 -17.11 12.53 -19.62
C SER A 12 -17.25 12.44 -21.15
N SER A 13 -16.93 13.54 -21.85
CA SER A 13 -16.88 13.52 -23.32
C SER A 13 -15.87 12.50 -23.84
N PRO A 14 -16.04 11.95 -25.06
CA PRO A 14 -15.13 10.96 -25.63
C PRO A 14 -13.67 11.41 -25.63
N THR A 15 -13.40 12.67 -25.89
CA THR A 15 -12.05 13.26 -25.88
C THR A 15 -11.46 13.25 -24.47
N MET A 16 -12.22 13.69 -23.46
CA MET A 16 -11.77 13.68 -22.07
C MET A 16 -11.51 12.25 -21.56
N LYS A 17 -12.42 11.32 -21.88
CA LYS A 17 -12.24 9.91 -21.54
C LYS A 17 -10.93 9.36 -22.11
N ARG A 18 -10.63 9.65 -23.38
CA ARG A 18 -9.37 9.24 -24.02
C ARG A 18 -8.14 9.81 -23.32
N ILE A 19 -8.17 11.09 -22.96
CA ILE A 19 -7.07 11.76 -22.23
C ILE A 19 -6.85 11.09 -20.87
N PHE A 20 -7.91 10.82 -20.11
CA PHE A 20 -7.80 10.16 -18.81
C PHE A 20 -7.23 8.74 -18.91
N LEU A 21 -7.70 7.95 -19.86
CA LEU A 21 -7.21 6.59 -20.07
C LEU A 21 -5.73 6.59 -20.50
N ASP A 22 -5.32 7.50 -21.38
CA ASP A 22 -3.92 7.64 -21.78
C ASP A 22 -3.03 8.14 -20.63
N ALA A 23 -3.55 9.02 -19.77
CA ALA A 23 -2.87 9.47 -18.57
C ALA A 23 -2.65 8.30 -17.58
N ILE A 24 -3.69 7.53 -17.29
CA ILE A 24 -3.61 6.35 -16.40
C ILE A 24 -2.59 5.34 -16.93
N GLU A 25 -2.64 5.00 -18.22
CA GLU A 25 -1.69 4.06 -18.82
C GLU A 25 -0.26 4.60 -18.82
N THR A 26 -0.08 5.88 -19.07
CA THR A 26 1.25 6.55 -18.97
C THR A 26 1.78 6.48 -17.53
N GLY A 27 0.93 6.76 -16.55
CA GLY A 27 1.31 6.69 -15.14
C GLY A 27 1.57 5.25 -14.68
N ARG A 28 0.76 4.27 -15.13
CA ARG A 28 0.98 2.85 -14.87
C ARG A 28 2.38 2.43 -15.35
N LYS A 29 2.70 2.70 -16.61
CA LYS A 29 4.02 2.38 -17.16
C LYS A 29 5.14 3.06 -16.37
N TYR A 30 5.04 4.37 -16.16
CA TYR A 30 6.09 5.11 -15.48
C TYR A 30 6.30 4.65 -14.03
N ASN A 31 5.22 4.54 -13.24
CA ASN A 31 5.31 4.23 -11.81
C ASN A 31 5.58 2.76 -11.54
N LEU A 32 4.95 1.82 -12.28
CA LEU A 32 5.02 0.39 -11.97
C LEU A 32 6.08 -0.37 -12.77
N GLU A 33 6.32 0.01 -14.04
CA GLU A 33 7.27 -0.72 -14.88
C GLU A 33 8.70 -0.15 -14.76
N TYR A 34 8.86 1.13 -14.40
CA TYR A 34 10.16 1.78 -14.27
C TYR A 34 10.48 2.18 -12.83
N LYS A 35 9.74 3.14 -12.26
CA LYS A 35 10.04 3.70 -10.93
C LYS A 35 10.04 2.61 -9.87
N ASN A 36 9.00 1.79 -9.78
CA ASN A 36 8.92 0.70 -8.79
C ASN A 36 10.03 -0.33 -8.95
N LYS A 37 10.55 -0.53 -10.16
CA LYS A 37 11.69 -1.44 -10.41
C LYS A 37 13.06 -0.77 -10.23
N GLY A 38 13.09 0.50 -9.85
CA GLY A 38 14.35 1.25 -9.68
C GLY A 38 15.11 1.52 -10.98
N ILE A 39 14.44 1.43 -12.15
CA ILE A 39 15.05 1.67 -13.46
C ILE A 39 14.61 3.00 -14.06
N SER A 40 15.51 3.61 -14.82
CA SER A 40 15.24 4.89 -15.48
C SER A 40 14.27 4.72 -16.63
N ALA A 41 13.19 5.50 -16.63
CA ALA A 41 12.25 5.53 -17.74
C ALA A 41 12.82 6.27 -18.96
N PRO A 42 12.40 5.90 -20.21
CA PRO A 42 12.75 6.66 -21.42
C PRO A 42 12.32 8.12 -21.29
N CYS A 43 13.15 9.05 -21.83
CA CYS A 43 12.90 10.49 -21.72
C CYS A 43 11.50 10.90 -22.19
N GLY A 44 11.02 10.34 -23.29
CA GLY A 44 9.67 10.61 -23.81
C GLY A 44 8.56 10.20 -22.85
N LEU A 45 8.68 9.03 -22.22
CA LEU A 45 7.72 8.56 -21.21
C LEU A 45 7.76 9.46 -19.96
N LYS A 46 8.94 9.80 -19.50
CA LYS A 46 9.13 10.69 -18.34
C LYS A 46 8.51 12.06 -18.59
N LEU A 47 8.74 12.66 -19.74
CA LEU A 47 8.18 13.96 -20.10
C LEU A 47 6.63 13.91 -20.18
N LYS A 48 6.09 12.88 -20.81
CA LYS A 48 4.65 12.66 -20.91
C LYS A 48 4.02 12.46 -19.53
N PHE A 49 4.67 11.67 -18.67
CA PHE A 49 4.23 11.47 -17.28
C PHE A 49 4.22 12.80 -16.51
N GLU A 50 5.28 13.60 -16.59
CA GLU A 50 5.33 14.89 -15.88
C GLU A 50 4.24 15.87 -16.36
N MET A 51 3.92 15.86 -17.64
CA MET A 51 2.80 16.64 -18.19
C MET A 51 1.46 16.18 -17.53
N TYR A 52 1.17 14.89 -17.49
CA TYR A 52 -0.05 14.38 -16.88
C TYR A 52 -0.05 14.55 -15.36
N ASN A 53 1.10 14.43 -14.71
CA ASN A 53 1.23 14.65 -13.28
C ASN A 53 0.85 16.08 -12.89
N LYS A 54 1.32 17.07 -13.65
CA LYS A 54 1.00 18.50 -13.40
C LYS A 54 -0.43 18.89 -13.76
N THR A 55 -1.08 18.17 -14.67
CA THR A 55 -2.42 18.48 -15.17
C THR A 55 -3.47 17.53 -14.59
N VAL A 56 -3.58 16.33 -15.14
CA VAL A 56 -4.64 15.37 -14.84
C VAL A 56 -4.56 14.86 -13.40
N PHE A 57 -3.39 14.38 -12.97
CA PHE A 57 -3.25 13.78 -11.63
C PHE A 57 -3.30 14.83 -10.52
N ASN A 58 -2.75 16.03 -10.76
CA ASN A 58 -2.85 17.11 -9.79
C ASN A 58 -4.30 17.60 -9.64
N LEU A 59 -5.06 17.69 -10.73
CA LEU A 59 -6.48 18.00 -10.67
C LEU A 59 -7.25 16.93 -9.88
N LEU A 60 -6.98 15.64 -10.15
CA LEU A 60 -7.57 14.54 -9.40
C LEU A 60 -7.27 14.65 -7.90
N LYS A 61 -6.00 14.87 -7.53
CA LYS A 61 -5.58 15.03 -6.13
C LYS A 61 -6.26 16.22 -5.45
N ARG A 62 -6.45 17.34 -6.14
CA ARG A 62 -7.18 18.52 -5.63
C ARG A 62 -8.66 18.21 -5.39
N VAL A 63 -9.31 17.54 -6.32
CA VAL A 63 -10.72 17.12 -6.16
C VAL A 63 -10.89 16.18 -4.96
N LEU A 64 -9.87 15.36 -4.67
CA LEU A 64 -9.85 14.47 -3.52
C LEU A 64 -9.38 15.16 -2.23
N GLY A 65 -8.89 16.40 -2.28
CA GLY A 65 -8.35 17.13 -1.13
C GLY A 65 -7.01 16.59 -0.61
N ILE A 66 -6.24 15.90 -1.46
CA ILE A 66 -4.99 15.22 -1.08
C ILE A 66 -3.75 15.73 -1.84
N GLU A 67 -3.83 16.89 -2.47
CA GLU A 67 -2.75 17.45 -3.29
C GLU A 67 -1.44 17.70 -2.54
N ARG A 68 -1.50 17.85 -1.21
CA ARG A 68 -0.33 18.03 -0.34
C ARG A 68 0.24 16.74 0.23
N GLY A 69 -0.47 15.62 0.03
CA GLY A 69 -0.03 14.31 0.51
C GLY A 69 1.16 13.77 -0.31
N ARG A 70 2.16 13.26 0.38
CA ARG A 70 3.36 12.65 -0.24
C ARG A 70 3.24 11.15 -0.38
N PHE A 71 2.58 10.49 0.57
CA PHE A 71 2.29 9.05 0.60
C PHE A 71 1.01 8.82 1.42
N PHE A 72 0.35 7.70 1.18
CA PHE A 72 -0.94 7.40 1.79
C PHE A 72 -0.89 6.00 2.41
N PRO A 73 -0.73 5.91 3.74
CA PRO A 73 -0.72 4.61 4.41
C PRO A 73 -2.13 3.99 4.39
N VAL A 74 -2.18 2.72 4.08
CA VAL A 74 -3.40 1.89 4.09
C VAL A 74 -3.10 0.59 4.80
N ALA A 75 -3.87 0.28 5.83
CA ALA A 75 -3.76 -0.93 6.62
C ALA A 75 -5.11 -1.29 7.27
N GLY A 76 -5.18 -2.43 7.96
CA GLY A 76 -6.35 -2.86 8.73
C GLY A 76 -7.42 -3.61 7.93
N ALA A 77 -7.31 -3.67 6.61
CA ALA A 77 -8.15 -4.49 5.75
C ALA A 77 -7.43 -4.80 4.43
N PRO A 78 -7.75 -5.92 3.77
CA PRO A 78 -7.17 -6.23 2.47
C PRO A 78 -7.45 -5.12 1.43
N LEU A 79 -6.42 -4.66 0.76
CA LEU A 79 -6.52 -3.71 -0.33
C LEU A 79 -6.54 -4.48 -1.66
N SER A 80 -7.58 -4.29 -2.47
CA SER A 80 -7.65 -4.88 -3.80
C SER A 80 -6.48 -4.41 -4.67
N ASP A 81 -5.78 -5.35 -5.31
CA ASP A 81 -4.67 -5.06 -6.21
C ASP A 81 -5.09 -4.13 -7.36
N THR A 82 -6.30 -4.29 -7.89
CA THR A 82 -6.85 -3.41 -8.94
C THR A 82 -6.96 -1.96 -8.45
N VAL A 83 -7.42 -1.75 -7.22
CA VAL A 83 -7.53 -0.41 -6.63
C VAL A 83 -6.14 0.16 -6.34
N ASN A 84 -5.24 -0.66 -5.80
CA ASN A 84 -3.87 -0.25 -5.52
C ASN A 84 -3.12 0.13 -6.81
N GLU A 85 -3.17 -0.72 -7.84
CA GLU A 85 -2.58 -0.46 -9.15
C GLU A 85 -3.08 0.86 -9.75
N PHE A 86 -4.39 1.10 -9.70
CA PHE A 86 -4.98 2.36 -10.16
C PHE A 86 -4.43 3.57 -9.40
N LEU A 87 -4.40 3.52 -8.06
CA LEU A 87 -3.92 4.63 -7.24
C LEU A 87 -2.43 4.92 -7.50
N GLN A 88 -1.61 3.89 -7.58
CA GLN A 88 -0.21 4.03 -7.98
C GLN A 88 -0.07 4.61 -9.39
N SER A 89 -0.92 4.18 -10.33
CA SER A 89 -0.92 4.67 -11.72
C SER A 89 -1.24 6.15 -11.82
N VAL A 90 -2.15 6.68 -11.00
CA VAL A 90 -2.48 8.11 -10.98
C VAL A 90 -1.58 8.92 -10.05
N ASN A 91 -0.40 8.38 -9.71
CA ASN A 91 0.60 8.99 -8.85
C ASN A 91 0.06 9.34 -7.44
N ILE A 92 -0.79 8.49 -6.88
CA ILE A 92 -1.18 8.48 -5.47
C ILE A 92 -0.43 7.32 -4.81
N PRO A 93 0.76 7.56 -4.24
CA PRO A 93 1.61 6.48 -3.73
C PRO A 93 1.01 5.90 -2.45
N ILE A 94 0.46 4.70 -2.58
CA ILE A 94 -0.06 3.93 -1.46
C ILE A 94 1.09 3.19 -0.80
N VAL A 95 1.20 3.34 0.52
CA VAL A 95 2.06 2.53 1.38
C VAL A 95 1.15 1.53 2.08
N TYR A 96 1.03 0.34 1.49
CA TYR A 96 0.20 -0.73 2.05
C TYR A 96 0.99 -1.47 3.12
N GLY A 97 0.36 -1.75 4.26
CA GLY A 97 1.00 -2.41 5.37
C GLY A 97 0.08 -3.31 6.17
N TYR A 98 0.70 -4.15 7.00
CA TYR A 98 0.07 -5.08 7.92
C TYR A 98 0.52 -4.82 9.34
N GLY A 99 -0.38 -4.98 10.27
CA GLY A 99 -0.14 -4.96 11.70
C GLY A 99 -1.42 -4.88 12.50
N LEU A 100 -1.27 -5.02 13.80
CA LEU A 100 -2.34 -5.12 14.81
C LEU A 100 -2.13 -4.07 15.90
N SER A 101 -3.14 -3.80 16.69
CA SER A 101 -2.99 -2.97 17.91
C SER A 101 -1.93 -3.55 18.85
N GLU A 102 -1.88 -4.86 18.96
CA GLU A 102 -0.93 -5.65 19.75
C GLU A 102 0.52 -5.53 19.26
N THR A 103 0.74 -5.11 18.02
CA THR A 103 2.06 -4.89 17.43
C THR A 103 2.39 -3.40 17.26
N THR A 104 1.66 -2.52 17.92
CA THR A 104 1.81 -1.05 17.81
C THR A 104 1.76 -0.60 16.35
N ALA A 105 0.71 -1.03 15.66
CA ALA A 105 0.30 -0.75 14.30
C ALA A 105 1.05 -1.51 13.19
N THR A 106 2.39 -1.46 13.09
CA THR A 106 3.05 -1.87 11.84
C THR A 106 4.04 -3.00 12.06
N VAL A 107 3.81 -4.13 11.39
CA VAL A 107 4.72 -5.28 11.27
C VAL A 107 5.46 -5.25 9.94
N CYS A 108 4.74 -5.00 8.86
CA CYS A 108 5.28 -4.92 7.50
C CYS A 108 4.66 -3.72 6.77
N PHE A 109 5.36 -3.19 5.77
CA PHE A 109 4.81 -2.21 4.85
C PHE A 109 5.55 -2.21 3.51
N TYR A 110 4.91 -1.66 2.47
CA TYR A 110 5.53 -1.51 1.16
C TYR A 110 6.77 -0.62 1.24
N PRO A 111 7.91 -1.07 0.68
CA PRO A 111 9.04 -0.20 0.44
C PRO A 111 8.66 0.89 -0.59
N GLU A 112 9.45 1.96 -0.66
CA GLU A 112 9.22 3.04 -1.63
C GLU A 112 9.33 2.56 -3.09
N ILE A 113 10.19 1.59 -3.32
CA ILE A 113 10.40 0.90 -4.60
C ILE A 113 10.54 -0.61 -4.36
N GLY A 114 10.20 -1.40 -5.35
CA GLY A 114 10.31 -2.87 -5.27
C GLY A 114 9.12 -3.56 -4.61
N PHE A 115 8.05 -2.84 -4.27
CA PHE A 115 6.84 -3.45 -3.73
C PHE A 115 6.18 -4.37 -4.75
N GLN A 116 5.47 -5.39 -4.26
CA GLN A 116 4.74 -6.35 -5.08
C GLN A 116 3.27 -6.37 -4.68
N PHE A 117 2.38 -6.34 -5.66
CA PHE A 117 0.94 -6.56 -5.43
C PHE A 117 0.70 -7.98 -4.89
N GLY A 118 -0.31 -8.14 -4.05
CA GLY A 118 -0.57 -9.39 -3.34
C GLY A 118 0.33 -9.64 -2.12
N SER A 119 1.35 -8.80 -1.89
CA SER A 119 2.19 -8.81 -0.69
C SER A 119 1.70 -7.79 0.34
N ILE A 120 2.11 -7.97 1.60
CA ILE A 120 1.93 -6.98 2.67
C ILE A 120 3.19 -6.15 2.94
N GLY A 121 4.20 -6.29 2.06
CA GLY A 121 5.46 -5.54 2.11
C GLY A 121 6.58 -6.20 2.90
N ASP A 122 7.62 -5.41 3.15
CA ASP A 122 8.81 -5.84 3.86
C ASP A 122 8.62 -5.71 5.38
N VAL A 123 9.24 -6.62 6.13
CA VAL A 123 9.21 -6.59 7.60
C VAL A 123 9.94 -5.35 8.12
N MET A 124 9.34 -4.68 9.09
CA MET A 124 9.92 -3.52 9.75
C MET A 124 11.28 -3.83 10.41
N PRO A 125 12.20 -2.88 10.46
CA PRO A 125 13.42 -3.02 11.26
C PRO A 125 13.08 -3.38 12.72
N ASP A 126 13.91 -4.26 13.33
CA ASP A 126 13.77 -4.74 14.71
C ASP A 126 12.48 -5.56 14.99
N VAL A 127 11.74 -5.94 13.96
CA VAL A 127 10.63 -6.90 14.02
C VAL A 127 11.06 -8.22 13.41
N GLN A 128 10.71 -9.31 14.07
CA GLN A 128 10.90 -10.67 13.58
C GLN A 128 9.54 -11.27 13.26
N VAL A 129 9.43 -11.85 12.08
CA VAL A 129 8.22 -12.55 11.64
C VAL A 129 8.57 -14.00 11.35
N ARG A 130 7.73 -14.91 11.81
CA ARG A 130 7.83 -16.34 11.54
C ARG A 130 6.43 -16.87 11.19
N ILE A 131 6.36 -17.80 10.28
CA ILE A 131 5.13 -18.54 9.99
C ILE A 131 5.14 -19.81 10.79
N ASP A 132 4.08 -20.07 11.56
CA ASP A 132 3.90 -21.31 12.30
C ASP A 132 3.76 -22.47 11.30
N PRO A 133 4.61 -23.50 11.39
CA PRO A 133 4.58 -24.62 10.44
C PRO A 133 3.34 -25.51 10.59
N GLU A 134 2.64 -25.46 11.72
CA GLU A 134 1.49 -26.33 11.99
C GLU A 134 0.18 -25.76 11.40
N ASN A 135 -0.03 -24.45 11.53
CA ASN A 135 -1.29 -23.81 11.16
C ASN A 135 -1.14 -22.64 10.20
N SER A 136 0.11 -22.30 9.79
CA SER A 136 0.44 -21.17 8.92
C SER A 136 0.16 -19.79 9.52
N GLU A 137 0.00 -19.71 10.84
CA GLU A 137 -0.22 -18.46 11.56
C GLU A 137 1.01 -17.54 11.49
N ILE A 138 0.79 -16.24 11.34
CA ILE A 138 1.84 -15.24 11.43
C ILE A 138 2.21 -15.02 12.89
N LEU A 139 3.47 -15.26 13.24
CA LEU A 139 4.03 -15.05 14.57
C LEU A 139 4.95 -13.85 14.55
N VAL A 140 4.80 -12.92 15.49
CA VAL A 140 5.54 -11.65 15.52
C VAL A 140 6.29 -11.48 16.83
N LYS A 141 7.56 -11.06 16.75
CA LYS A 141 8.38 -10.71 17.93
C LYS A 141 9.14 -9.42 17.67
N GLY A 142 9.21 -8.55 18.66
CA GLY A 142 9.92 -7.27 18.55
C GLY A 142 9.52 -6.29 19.64
N LYS A 143 10.20 -5.16 19.69
CA LYS A 143 9.93 -4.10 20.69
C LYS A 143 8.58 -3.42 20.53
N THR A 144 7.97 -3.55 19.36
CA THR A 144 6.64 -3.01 19.03
C THR A 144 5.49 -3.90 19.51
N VAL A 145 5.79 -5.15 19.87
CA VAL A 145 4.79 -6.09 20.39
C VAL A 145 4.43 -5.72 21.83
N MET A 146 3.15 -5.74 22.15
CA MET A 146 2.64 -5.47 23.50
C MET A 146 3.25 -6.40 24.54
N SER A 147 3.28 -5.97 25.80
CA SER A 147 3.68 -6.81 26.91
C SER A 147 2.62 -7.83 27.34
N GLY A 148 1.38 -7.63 26.91
CA GLY A 148 0.24 -8.47 27.21
C GLY A 148 -1.04 -7.70 27.44
N TYR A 149 -2.17 -8.41 27.51
CA TYR A 149 -3.47 -7.85 27.86
C TYR A 149 -3.57 -7.57 29.37
N TYR A 150 -4.05 -6.40 29.72
CA TYR A 150 -4.17 -5.95 31.12
C TYR A 150 -5.14 -6.84 31.92
N ASN A 151 -4.69 -7.33 33.07
CA ASN A 151 -5.45 -8.21 33.96
C ASN A 151 -6.04 -9.48 33.29
N LYS A 152 -5.38 -10.04 32.27
CA LYS A 152 -5.85 -11.23 31.55
C LYS A 152 -4.76 -12.31 31.47
N PRO A 153 -4.33 -12.91 32.58
CA PRO A 153 -3.19 -13.85 32.57
C PRO A 153 -3.45 -15.10 31.69
N ALA A 154 -4.66 -15.64 31.71
CA ALA A 154 -4.99 -16.81 30.89
C ALA A 154 -5.00 -16.52 29.37
N GLU A 155 -5.36 -15.29 28.98
CA GLU A 155 -5.27 -14.86 27.58
C GLU A 155 -3.82 -14.62 27.17
N ASN A 156 -3.02 -14.06 28.07
CA ASN A 156 -1.59 -13.81 27.83
C ASN A 156 -0.82 -15.12 27.64
N GLU A 157 -1.12 -16.14 28.41
CA GLU A 157 -0.52 -17.48 28.25
C GLU A 157 -0.76 -18.06 26.85
N LYS A 158 -1.93 -17.81 26.27
CA LYS A 158 -2.30 -18.26 24.92
C LYS A 158 -1.76 -17.35 23.81
N ALA A 159 -1.61 -16.05 24.10
CA ALA A 159 -1.23 -15.05 23.12
C ALA A 159 0.25 -15.12 22.71
N PHE A 160 1.09 -15.78 23.48
CA PHE A 160 2.51 -15.89 23.21
C PHE A 160 2.97 -17.34 23.13
N THR A 161 3.96 -17.59 22.27
CA THR A 161 4.67 -18.87 22.23
C THR A 161 5.70 -18.93 23.37
N GLU A 162 6.19 -20.13 23.70
CA GLU A 162 7.21 -20.33 24.73
C GLU A 162 8.51 -19.53 24.45
N ASP A 163 8.86 -19.35 23.18
CA ASP A 163 10.01 -18.56 22.74
C ASP A 163 9.70 -17.06 22.53
N GLY A 164 8.51 -16.61 22.95
CA GLY A 164 8.13 -15.21 23.09
C GLY A 164 7.66 -14.52 21.80
N TYR A 165 7.17 -15.26 20.82
CA TYR A 165 6.44 -14.68 19.69
C TYR A 165 4.96 -14.49 20.04
N PHE A 166 4.42 -13.36 19.64
CA PHE A 166 2.99 -13.07 19.70
C PHE A 166 2.26 -13.81 18.58
N ARG A 167 1.15 -14.47 18.92
CA ARG A 167 0.23 -15.15 18.01
C ARG A 167 -0.77 -14.15 17.49
N THR A 168 -0.74 -13.88 16.17
CA THR A 168 -1.60 -12.87 15.57
C THR A 168 -3.03 -13.32 15.32
N GLY A 169 -3.24 -14.61 15.14
CA GLY A 169 -4.50 -15.19 14.70
C GLY A 169 -4.77 -15.06 13.19
N ASP A 170 -3.80 -14.55 12.40
CA ASP A 170 -3.89 -14.33 10.95
C ASP A 170 -3.17 -15.43 10.15
#